data_c3f92a4eb72bbdf1c311bb40e122a707
#
_entry.id   c3f92a4eb72bbdf1c311bb40e122a707
#
_cell.length_a   1.000
_cell.length_b   1.000
_cell.length_c   1.000
_cell.angle_alpha   90.00
_cell.angle_beta   90.00
_cell.angle_gamma   90.00
#
_symmetry.space_group_name_H-M   'P 1'
#
loop_
_entity.id
_entity.type
_entity.pdbx_description
1 polymer ?
#
loop_
_entity_poly.entity_id
_entity_poly.type
_entity_poly.pdbx_seq_one_letter_code
_entity_poly.pdbx_strand_id
1 'polypeptide(L)'
;MLQFLQKKSRVPSDSIKIFETSWSQSSKEISEVRHNVFVVEQSVPSEIEMDGKDSDCIHFLALEKSKPIGAARLQKYGKIERVSVLREYRSKGIGTAIMKRVIKSAMDLNVEKIYLHSQMDSKIFYQRLGFIELGQIFYEANIPHIEMILK
;
A
#
# COMPACT_ATOMS: atom_id res chain seq x y z
N MET A 1 0.66 -8.99 -1.18
CA MET A 1 -0.10 -9.23 -0.22
C MET A 1 0.51 -9.41 1.05
N LEU A 2 -0.02 -8.94 2.01
CA LEU A 2 0.57 -8.99 3.28
C LEU A 2 0.06 -10.12 4.06
N GLN A 3 0.89 -10.77 4.92
CA GLN A 3 0.53 -11.75 5.66
C GLN A 3 0.53 -11.44 6.98
N PHE A 4 -0.37 -11.44 7.65
CA PHE A 4 -0.38 -10.97 8.89
C PHE A 4 -0.65 -11.81 9.85
N LEU A 5 -0.19 -12.55 10.10
CA LEU A 5 -0.44 -13.40 10.94
C LEU A 5 -0.53 -13.02 12.18
N GLN A 6 -0.27 -12.42 12.67
CA GLN A 6 -0.30 -12.26 13.79
C GLN A 6 -0.46 -11.80 14.64
N LYS A 7 -0.33 -11.65 15.31
CA LYS A 7 -0.47 -11.51 16.49
C LYS A 7 -0.20 -10.21 16.89
N LYS A 8 0.72 -9.69 17.28
CA LYS A 8 0.98 -8.51 17.76
C LYS A 8 1.53 -7.71 16.71
N SER A 9 1.22 -6.49 16.46
CA SER A 9 1.86 -5.63 15.55
C SER A 9 3.26 -5.41 16.01
N ARG A 10 4.20 -5.44 15.11
CA ARG A 10 5.58 -5.19 15.43
C ARG A 10 5.97 -3.82 15.00
N VAL A 11 6.93 -3.23 15.67
CA VAL A 11 7.53 -1.96 15.29
C VAL A 11 8.71 -2.26 14.38
N PRO A 12 8.82 -1.59 13.22
CA PRO A 12 9.96 -1.79 12.34
C PRO A 12 11.27 -1.39 13.03
N SER A 13 12.37 -2.01 12.63
CA SER A 13 13.68 -1.71 13.20
C SER A 13 14.10 -0.29 12.83
N ASP A 14 15.07 0.26 13.59
CA ASP A 14 15.57 1.60 13.34
C ASP A 14 16.27 1.75 12.01
N SER A 15 16.65 0.65 11.36
CA SER A 15 17.28 0.72 10.05
C SER A 15 16.26 0.97 8.93
N ILE A 16 14.95 0.96 9.24
CA ILE A 16 13.94 1.15 8.23
C ILE A 16 13.40 2.56 8.31
N LYS A 17 13.38 3.25 7.17
CA LYS A 17 12.83 4.59 7.07
C LYS A 17 11.60 4.55 6.22
N ILE A 18 10.54 5.24 6.65
CA ILE A 18 9.30 5.36 5.90
C ILE A 18 9.01 6.84 5.71
N PHE A 19 8.79 7.25 4.48
CA PHE A 19 8.62 8.68 4.18
C PHE A 19 7.73 8.91 2.97
N GLU A 20 7.18 10.11 2.91
CA GLU A 20 6.40 10.58 1.77
C GLU A 20 7.36 11.06 0.69
N THR A 21 7.07 10.79 -0.55
CA THR A 21 7.92 11.16 -1.68
C THR A 21 7.05 11.41 -2.93
N SER A 22 7.67 11.68 -4.04
CA SER A 22 6.97 11.89 -5.31
C SER A 22 7.46 10.91 -6.36
N TRP A 23 6.68 10.76 -7.41
CA TRP A 23 7.07 9.91 -8.53
C TRP A 23 8.37 10.42 -9.17
N SER A 24 8.51 11.74 -9.32
CA SER A 24 9.70 12.29 -9.95
C SER A 24 10.97 12.03 -9.15
N GLN A 25 10.86 11.95 -7.83
CA GLN A 25 12.03 11.73 -7.00
C GLN A 25 12.35 10.25 -6.80
N SER A 26 11.35 9.38 -6.74
CA SER A 26 11.55 8.01 -6.30
C SER A 26 10.97 6.95 -7.24
N SER A 27 10.70 7.28 -8.50
CA SER A 27 10.05 6.35 -9.43
C SER A 27 10.79 5.02 -9.57
N LYS A 28 12.11 5.05 -9.54
CA LYS A 28 12.91 3.84 -9.69
C LYS A 28 12.69 2.89 -8.51
N GLU A 29 12.79 3.40 -7.30
CA GLU A 29 12.63 2.60 -6.09
C GLU A 29 11.20 2.10 -5.93
N ILE A 30 10.22 2.96 -6.22
CA ILE A 30 8.82 2.60 -6.16
C ILE A 30 8.51 1.49 -7.18
N SER A 31 8.99 1.65 -8.40
CA SER A 31 8.76 0.65 -9.45
C SER A 31 9.37 -0.69 -9.12
N GLU A 32 10.53 -0.70 -8.48
CA GLU A 32 11.20 -1.93 -8.09
C GLU A 32 10.34 -2.73 -7.11
N VAL A 33 9.78 -2.09 -6.08
CA VAL A 33 8.92 -2.77 -5.11
C VAL A 33 7.64 -3.26 -5.79
N ARG A 34 6.98 -2.39 -6.54
CA ARG A 34 5.69 -2.71 -7.16
C ARG A 34 5.82 -3.81 -8.20
N HIS A 35 6.86 -3.79 -8.99
CA HIS A 35 7.09 -4.83 -9.99
C HIS A 35 7.25 -6.19 -9.31
N ASN A 36 8.06 -6.26 -8.26
CA ASN A 36 8.27 -7.51 -7.56
C ASN A 36 7.00 -8.06 -6.90
N VAL A 37 6.19 -7.20 -6.29
CA VAL A 37 4.99 -7.64 -5.60
C VAL A 37 3.83 -7.91 -6.56
N PHE A 38 3.55 -6.99 -7.46
CA PHE A 38 2.35 -7.11 -8.28
C PHE A 38 2.58 -7.88 -9.58
N VAL A 39 3.68 -7.66 -10.26
CA VAL A 39 3.93 -8.32 -11.54
C VAL A 39 4.55 -9.69 -11.35
N VAL A 40 5.64 -9.78 -10.61
CA VAL A 40 6.35 -11.05 -10.43
C VAL A 40 5.57 -11.98 -9.50
N GLU A 41 5.21 -11.51 -8.32
CA GLU A 41 4.57 -12.37 -7.34
C GLU A 41 3.09 -12.64 -7.65
N GLN A 42 2.32 -11.62 -8.02
CA GLN A 42 0.88 -11.75 -8.19
C GLN A 42 0.43 -11.89 -9.65
N SER A 43 1.35 -11.87 -10.57
CA SER A 43 1.06 -12.05 -12.01
C SER A 43 0.12 -11.01 -12.59
N VAL A 44 0.12 -9.80 -12.05
CA VAL A 44 -0.63 -8.70 -12.63
C VAL A 44 0.11 -8.24 -13.89
N PRO A 45 -0.55 -8.09 -15.03
CA PRO A 45 0.11 -7.58 -16.23
C PRO A 45 0.73 -6.20 -15.98
N SER A 46 1.96 -5.99 -16.45
CA SER A 46 2.65 -4.73 -16.21
C SER A 46 1.92 -3.53 -16.78
N GLU A 47 1.19 -3.69 -17.90
CA GLU A 47 0.42 -2.59 -18.47
C GLU A 47 -0.80 -2.22 -17.64
N ILE A 48 -1.27 -3.09 -16.74
CA ILE A 48 -2.34 -2.78 -15.81
C ILE A 48 -1.74 -2.14 -14.55
N GLU A 49 -0.61 -2.65 -14.09
CA GLU A 49 0.05 -2.13 -12.90
C GLU A 49 0.52 -0.70 -13.12
N MET A 50 1.09 -0.40 -14.29
CA MET A 50 1.52 0.94 -14.66
C MET A 50 0.36 1.63 -15.37
N ASP A 51 -0.50 2.29 -14.61
CA ASP A 51 -1.75 2.86 -15.11
C ASP A 51 -1.65 4.33 -15.54
N GLY A 52 -0.47 4.90 -15.49
CA GLY A 52 -0.26 6.30 -15.94
C GLY A 52 -0.66 7.35 -14.92
N LYS A 53 -1.07 6.96 -13.70
CA LYS A 53 -1.54 7.92 -12.70
C LYS A 53 -0.47 8.34 -11.70
N ASP A 54 0.71 7.74 -11.77
CA ASP A 54 1.71 7.91 -10.71
C ASP A 54 2.18 9.35 -10.52
N SER A 55 2.33 10.11 -11.59
CA SER A 55 2.82 11.47 -11.46
C SER A 55 1.85 12.42 -10.74
N ASP A 56 0.55 12.04 -10.66
CA ASP A 56 -0.45 12.86 -10.01
C ASP A 56 -0.73 12.39 -8.57
N CYS A 57 -0.04 11.39 -8.10
CA CYS A 57 -0.25 10.81 -6.78
C CYS A 57 0.83 11.22 -5.78
N ILE A 58 0.50 11.09 -4.51
CA ILE A 58 1.48 11.19 -3.45
C ILE A 58 1.98 9.76 -3.20
N HIS A 59 3.27 9.58 -3.06
CA HIS A 59 3.86 8.26 -2.87
C HIS A 59 4.52 8.13 -1.51
N PHE A 60 4.64 6.87 -1.07
CA PHE A 60 5.27 6.54 0.21
C PHE A 60 6.22 5.38 -0.03
N LEU A 61 7.37 5.44 0.58
CA LEU A 61 8.42 4.46 0.34
C LEU A 61 9.01 4.03 1.67
N ALA A 62 9.27 2.75 1.81
CA ALA A 62 10.01 2.19 2.93
C ALA A 62 11.34 1.68 2.43
N LEU A 63 12.42 2.14 3.06
CA LEU A 63 13.76 1.70 2.73
C LEU A 63 14.38 1.04 3.95
N GLU A 64 15.08 -0.07 3.75
CA GLU A 64 15.96 -0.61 4.76
C GLU A 64 17.35 -0.24 4.30
N LYS A 65 17.98 0.69 4.97
CA LYS A 65 19.23 1.34 4.51
C LYS A 65 18.92 1.95 3.15
N SER A 66 19.49 1.47 2.09
CA SER A 66 19.17 2.00 0.76
C SER A 66 18.31 1.05 -0.07
N LYS A 67 17.84 -0.07 0.51
CA LYS A 67 17.07 -1.03 -0.26
C LYS A 67 15.57 -0.72 -0.17
N PRO A 68 14.88 -0.54 -1.29
CA PRO A 68 13.44 -0.32 -1.26
C PRO A 68 12.71 -1.61 -0.94
N ILE A 69 11.88 -1.60 0.10
CA ILE A 69 11.22 -2.78 0.62
C ILE A 69 9.71 -2.66 0.70
N GLY A 70 9.16 -1.47 0.58
CA GLY A 70 7.71 -1.28 0.62
C GLY A 70 7.32 0.03 -0.01
N ALA A 71 6.09 0.12 -0.46
CA ALA A 71 5.56 1.32 -1.12
C ALA A 71 4.05 1.41 -0.97
N ALA A 72 3.51 2.60 -1.16
CA ALA A 72 2.08 2.85 -1.28
C ALA A 72 1.86 4.11 -2.08
N ARG A 73 0.67 4.27 -2.64
CA ARG A 73 0.31 5.45 -3.42
C ARG A 73 -1.01 6.01 -2.91
N LEU A 74 -1.14 7.31 -2.85
CA LEU A 74 -2.34 8.00 -2.41
C LEU A 74 -2.80 8.94 -3.51
N GLN A 75 -4.03 8.73 -4.01
CA GLN A 75 -4.67 9.68 -4.89
C GLN A 75 -5.09 10.88 -4.05
N LYS A 76 -4.98 12.08 -4.61
CA LYS A 76 -5.24 13.31 -3.83
C LYS A 76 -6.69 13.45 -3.37
N TYR A 77 -7.61 12.64 -3.91
CA TYR A 77 -9.00 12.62 -3.47
C TYR A 77 -9.28 11.57 -2.38
N GLY A 78 -8.28 10.85 -1.93
CA GLY A 78 -8.40 9.97 -0.75
C GLY A 78 -8.30 8.48 -0.98
N LYS A 79 -8.09 8.03 -2.21
CA LYS A 79 -7.97 6.59 -2.49
C LYS A 79 -6.54 6.12 -2.27
N ILE A 80 -6.36 5.10 -1.46
CA ILE A 80 -5.06 4.48 -1.21
C ILE A 80 -4.91 3.28 -2.13
N GLU A 81 -3.78 3.18 -2.83
CA GLU A 81 -3.54 2.15 -3.81
C GLU A 81 -2.11 1.63 -3.74
N ARG A 82 -1.87 0.49 -4.35
CA ARG A 82 -0.51 -0.05 -4.56
C ARG A 82 0.27 -0.25 -3.25
N VAL A 83 -0.43 -0.64 -2.19
CA VAL A 83 0.22 -0.95 -0.93
C VAL A 83 0.97 -2.27 -1.09
N SER A 84 2.27 -2.24 -0.90
CA SER A 84 3.11 -3.39 -1.19
C SER A 84 4.30 -3.48 -0.26
N VAL A 85 4.63 -4.68 0.19
CA VAL A 85 5.83 -4.96 0.99
C VAL A 85 6.45 -6.22 0.39
N LEU A 86 7.75 -6.19 0.17
CA LEU A 86 8.46 -7.35 -0.37
C LEU A 86 8.23 -8.56 0.56
N ARG A 87 8.08 -9.74 -0.04
CA ARG A 87 7.73 -10.95 0.70
C ARG A 87 8.60 -11.19 1.94
N GLU A 88 9.90 -11.06 1.80
CA GLU A 88 10.82 -11.34 2.90
C GLU A 88 10.76 -10.30 4.02
N TYR A 89 10.07 -9.21 3.83
CA TYR A 89 9.94 -8.17 4.84
C TYR A 89 8.54 -8.11 5.45
N ARG A 90 7.66 -9.07 5.14
CA ARG A 90 6.29 -9.11 5.70
C ARG A 90 6.29 -9.59 7.15
N SER A 91 5.20 -9.31 7.84
CA SER A 91 4.99 -9.69 9.24
C SER A 91 5.99 -9.05 10.20
N LYS A 92 6.54 -7.91 9.82
CA LYS A 92 7.48 -7.14 10.64
C LYS A 92 6.97 -5.74 10.95
N GLY A 93 5.70 -5.47 10.70
CA GLY A 93 5.08 -4.16 11.00
C GLY A 93 5.29 -3.08 9.94
N ILE A 94 5.96 -3.39 8.82
CA ILE A 94 6.28 -2.40 7.80
C ILE A 94 5.01 -1.90 7.10
N GLY A 95 4.11 -2.82 6.72
CA GLY A 95 2.85 -2.44 6.09
C GLY A 95 2.01 -1.53 6.98
N THR A 96 1.95 -1.84 8.27
CA THR A 96 1.23 -1.01 9.25
C THR A 96 1.86 0.37 9.35
N ALA A 97 3.19 0.46 9.41
CA ALA A 97 3.88 1.73 9.49
C ALA A 97 3.69 2.58 8.22
N ILE A 98 3.71 1.96 7.05
CA ILE A 98 3.42 2.65 5.80
C ILE A 98 1.99 3.19 5.84
N MET A 99 1.01 2.36 6.20
CA MET A 99 -0.39 2.77 6.21
C MET A 99 -0.65 3.90 7.20
N LYS A 100 -0.02 3.89 8.35
CA LYS A 100 -0.17 4.99 9.31
C LYS A 100 0.33 6.30 8.71
N ARG A 101 1.41 6.26 7.98
CA ARG A 101 1.96 7.44 7.33
C ARG A 101 1.04 7.93 6.19
N VAL A 102 0.48 7.01 5.42
CA VAL A 102 -0.45 7.32 4.33
C VAL A 102 -1.73 7.96 4.90
N ILE A 103 -2.29 7.36 5.94
CA ILE A 103 -3.51 7.86 6.57
C ILE A 103 -3.30 9.29 7.10
N LYS A 104 -2.14 9.54 7.73
CA LYS A 104 -1.85 10.87 8.22
C LYS A 104 -1.81 11.89 7.09
N SER A 105 -1.16 11.57 5.99
CA SER A 105 -1.10 12.44 4.83
C SER A 105 -2.49 12.65 4.21
N ALA A 106 -3.32 11.61 4.16
CA ALA A 106 -4.67 11.73 3.63
C ALA A 106 -5.53 12.63 4.52
N MET A 107 -5.39 12.52 5.83
CA MET A 107 -6.10 13.40 6.75
C MET A 107 -5.69 14.87 6.57
N ASP A 108 -4.40 15.10 6.32
CA ASP A 108 -3.90 16.45 6.11
C ASP A 108 -4.44 17.06 4.80
N LEU A 109 -4.87 16.25 3.84
CA LEU A 109 -5.46 16.74 2.61
C LEU A 109 -6.93 17.14 2.80
N ASN A 110 -7.52 16.80 3.93
CA ASN A 110 -8.91 17.12 4.27
C ASN A 110 -9.90 16.57 3.22
N VAL A 111 -9.69 15.33 2.78
CA VAL A 111 -10.55 14.67 1.80
C VAL A 111 -11.87 14.23 2.42
N GLU A 112 -12.92 14.02 1.61
CA GLU A 112 -14.19 13.59 2.14
C GLU A 112 -14.14 12.18 2.69
N LYS A 113 -13.43 11.29 2.06
CA LYS A 113 -13.30 9.92 2.56
C LYS A 113 -11.92 9.36 2.23
N ILE A 114 -11.44 8.49 3.09
CA ILE A 114 -10.21 7.75 2.91
C ILE A 114 -10.63 6.31 2.66
N TYR A 115 -10.29 5.76 1.53
CA TYR A 115 -10.76 4.44 1.13
C TYR A 115 -9.75 3.70 0.27
N LEU A 116 -10.00 2.42 0.09
CA LEU A 116 -9.15 1.58 -0.74
C LEU A 116 -9.93 0.40 -1.27
N HIS A 117 -9.37 -0.27 -2.27
CA HIS A 117 -9.89 -1.53 -2.77
C HIS A 117 -8.95 -2.62 -2.28
N SER A 118 -9.38 -3.36 -1.27
CA SER A 118 -8.55 -4.39 -0.65
C SER A 118 -8.66 -5.71 -1.39
N GLN A 119 -7.55 -6.35 -1.67
CA GLN A 119 -7.57 -7.74 -2.05
C GLN A 119 -8.19 -8.51 -0.88
N MET A 120 -8.99 -9.53 -1.16
CA MET A 120 -9.74 -10.24 -0.11
C MET A 120 -8.85 -10.83 0.98
N ASP A 121 -7.67 -11.32 0.62
CA ASP A 121 -6.77 -11.90 1.61
C ASP A 121 -6.01 -10.86 2.44
N SER A 122 -6.15 -9.57 2.15
CA SER A 122 -5.58 -8.49 2.96
C SER A 122 -6.63 -7.78 3.81
N LYS A 123 -7.89 -8.23 3.76
CA LYS A 123 -8.99 -7.54 4.44
C LYS A 123 -8.78 -7.39 5.94
N ILE A 124 -8.30 -8.42 6.61
CA ILE A 124 -8.09 -8.38 8.06
C ILE A 124 -7.03 -7.35 8.42
N PHE A 125 -6.00 -7.21 7.61
CA PHE A 125 -4.98 -6.20 7.82
C PHE A 125 -5.58 -4.80 7.86
N TYR A 126 -6.44 -4.50 6.89
CA TYR A 126 -7.05 -3.17 6.82
C TYR A 126 -8.10 -2.98 7.92
N GLN A 127 -8.83 -4.04 8.29
CA GLN A 127 -9.79 -3.96 9.40
C GLN A 127 -9.10 -3.56 10.69
N ARG A 128 -7.89 -4.06 10.93
CA ARG A 128 -7.15 -3.70 12.14
C ARG A 128 -6.71 -2.25 12.15
N LEU A 129 -6.66 -1.60 10.99
CA LEU A 129 -6.33 -0.18 10.90
C LEU A 129 -7.57 0.72 10.96
N GLY A 130 -8.76 0.13 11.10
CA GLY A 130 -10.01 0.88 11.23
C GLY A 130 -10.85 0.98 9.97
N PHE A 131 -10.47 0.26 8.91
CA PHE A 131 -11.26 0.26 7.68
C PHE A 131 -12.41 -0.75 7.81
N ILE A 132 -13.55 -0.42 7.24
CA ILE A 132 -14.70 -1.31 7.20
C ILE A 132 -15.11 -1.57 5.75
N GLU A 133 -15.69 -2.74 5.51
CA GLU A 133 -16.10 -3.14 4.17
C GLU A 133 -17.30 -2.32 3.69
N LEU A 134 -17.33 -2.05 2.41
CA LEU A 134 -18.43 -1.33 1.78
C LEU A 134 -18.72 -1.98 0.44
N GLY A 135 -19.96 -2.41 0.25
CA GLY A 135 -20.39 -2.98 -1.02
C GLY A 135 -20.06 -4.46 -1.19
N GLN A 136 -19.96 -4.90 -2.42
CA GLN A 136 -19.81 -6.30 -2.76
C GLN A 136 -18.44 -6.59 -3.35
N ILE A 137 -18.09 -7.86 -3.38
CA ILE A 137 -16.82 -8.30 -3.98
C ILE A 137 -16.83 -8.01 -5.47
N PHE A 138 -15.71 -7.50 -5.98
CA PHE A 138 -15.50 -7.25 -7.40
C PHE A 138 -14.10 -7.71 -7.78
N TYR A 139 -13.79 -7.74 -9.07
CA TYR A 139 -12.49 -8.23 -9.53
C TYR A 139 -11.69 -7.13 -10.21
N GLU A 140 -10.41 -7.02 -9.84
CA GLU A 140 -9.45 -6.17 -10.51
C GLU A 140 -8.24 -7.04 -10.85
N ALA A 141 -7.77 -7.03 -12.07
CA ALA A 141 -6.65 -7.87 -12.53
C ALA A 141 -6.88 -9.36 -12.17
N ASN A 142 -8.14 -9.80 -12.26
CA ASN A 142 -8.57 -11.16 -11.95
C ASN A 142 -8.36 -11.57 -10.48
N ILE A 143 -8.21 -10.62 -9.61
CA ILE A 143 -8.07 -10.86 -8.16
C ILE A 143 -9.31 -10.31 -7.46
N PRO A 144 -9.94 -11.07 -6.54
CA PRO A 144 -11.13 -10.56 -5.85
C PRO A 144 -10.77 -9.46 -4.86
N HIS A 145 -11.57 -8.41 -4.88
CA HIS A 145 -11.37 -7.21 -4.06
C HIS A 145 -12.66 -6.79 -3.38
N ILE A 146 -12.55 -5.98 -2.35
CA ILE A 146 -13.70 -5.31 -1.74
C ILE A 146 -13.30 -3.89 -1.37
N GLU A 147 -14.21 -2.95 -1.55
CA GLU A 147 -13.93 -1.58 -1.15
C GLU A 147 -13.99 -1.47 0.37
N MET A 148 -13.07 -0.72 0.95
CA MET A 148 -13.04 -0.48 2.39
C MET A 148 -12.85 1.00 2.66
N ILE A 149 -13.53 1.51 3.67
CA ILE A 149 -13.50 2.93 4.00
C ILE A 149 -13.05 3.09 5.45
N LEU A 150 -12.26 4.12 5.71
CA LEU A 150 -11.78 4.39 7.06
C LEU A 150 -12.86 5.14 7.82
N LYS A 151 -13.20 4.64 8.99
CA LYS A 151 -14.20 5.27 9.85
C LYS A 151 -13.57 6.05 10.97
#